data_14ab46f5b9d097140bc2ecef867ec746
#
_entry.id   14ab46f5b9d097140bc2ecef867ec746
#
_cell.length_a   1.000
_cell.length_b   1.000
_cell.length_c   1.000
_cell.angle_alpha   90.00
_cell.angle_beta   90.00
_cell.angle_gamma   90.00
#
_symmetry.space_group_name_H-M   'P 1'
#
loop_
_entity.id
_entity.type
_entity.pdbx_description
1 polymer ?
#
loop_
_entity_poly.entity_id
_entity_poly.type
_entity_poly.pdbx_seq_one_letter_code
_entity_poly.pdbx_strand_id
1 'polypeptide(L)'
;LGDVYKRQNQYIMKLKFSILTILLFFLSASFPLAAQKAPQPFDIDTPSLRVFLPAPELATGRAIVACPGGGYGGLAVNHEGYDWAPYFNKQGIALIVLKYRMPHGDRTLPISDAEAAMKMARDSADVWNLNPYDIGIMGSSAGGHLASTIATHARPELRPNFQILFYPVITMDKSYTHIGSHDNLLGKDASAELETEFSNEKQVTKETPRAFIAYSDDDKTVPPANGVNYYLGLHKNHVPAVLHIYASGGHGWGIRENFIYKNEMLNDLSAWLRSFKAPRKDAVRVACVGNSITYGARIKNRSHDSYPSVLGRLLGDKYWVKNFGVSARTMLNKGDRPYMKEQAYQQALAFNPNIVVIKLGTNDSKSFNWVHKADFIKDTQTLSLI
;
A
#
# COMPACT_ATOMS: atom_id res chain seq x y z
N LEU A 1 -13.75 -69.36 23.82
CA LEU A 1 -14.39 -68.08 23.38
C LEU A 1 -14.54 -67.07 24.52
N GLY A 2 -14.78 -67.50 25.76
CA GLY A 2 -14.90 -66.59 26.95
C GLY A 2 -13.61 -65.86 27.32
N ASP A 3 -12.44 -66.48 27.18
CA ASP A 3 -11.15 -65.86 27.55
C ASP A 3 -10.60 -64.87 26.55
N VAL A 4 -10.95 -65.01 25.27
CA VAL A 4 -10.59 -64.04 24.23
C VAL A 4 -11.37 -62.73 24.42
N TYR A 5 -12.64 -62.81 24.77
CA TYR A 5 -13.49 -61.64 25.07
C TYR A 5 -13.07 -60.87 26.32
N LYS A 6 -12.60 -61.58 27.37
CA LYS A 6 -12.08 -60.95 28.57
C LYS A 6 -10.77 -60.19 28.31
N ARG A 7 -9.87 -60.74 27.51
CA ARG A 7 -8.60 -60.07 27.12
C ARG A 7 -8.83 -58.87 26.22
N GLN A 8 -9.76 -58.94 25.27
CA GLN A 8 -10.11 -57.80 24.41
C GLN A 8 -10.72 -56.64 25.21
N ASN A 9 -11.59 -56.94 26.18
CA ASN A 9 -12.17 -55.89 27.04
C ASN A 9 -11.12 -55.22 27.98
N GLN A 10 -10.12 -55.98 28.48
CA GLN A 10 -9.03 -55.40 29.24
C GLN A 10 -8.10 -54.48 28.39
N TYR A 11 -7.87 -54.87 27.12
CA TYR A 11 -7.09 -54.04 26.20
C TYR A 11 -7.84 -52.75 25.83
N ILE A 12 -9.13 -52.84 25.58
CA ILE A 12 -9.99 -51.66 25.26
C ILE A 12 -10.08 -50.72 26.48
N MET A 13 -10.20 -51.25 27.71
CA MET A 13 -10.20 -50.41 28.91
C MET A 13 -8.84 -49.74 29.15
N LYS A 14 -7.70 -50.47 28.97
CA LYS A 14 -6.36 -49.86 29.06
C LYS A 14 -6.13 -48.79 28.00
N LEU A 15 -6.59 -49.00 26.76
CA LEU A 15 -6.50 -48.01 25.67
C LEU A 15 -7.35 -46.76 25.95
N LYS A 16 -8.58 -46.92 26.48
CA LYS A 16 -9.44 -45.80 26.91
C LYS A 16 -8.85 -45.01 28.07
N PHE A 17 -8.20 -45.67 29.04
CA PHE A 17 -7.51 -45.00 30.15
C PHE A 17 -6.28 -44.24 29.66
N SER A 18 -5.47 -44.81 28.75
CA SER A 18 -4.31 -44.09 28.16
C SER A 18 -4.72 -42.92 27.30
N ILE A 19 -5.80 -43.02 26.50
CA ILE A 19 -6.30 -41.90 25.70
C ILE A 19 -6.87 -40.81 26.59
N LEU A 20 -7.59 -41.16 27.67
CA LEU A 20 -8.13 -40.18 28.62
C LEU A 20 -7.02 -39.46 29.40
N THR A 21 -5.93 -40.15 29.76
CA THR A 21 -4.77 -39.55 30.44
C THR A 21 -3.97 -38.65 29.49
N ILE A 22 -3.85 -38.99 28.21
CA ILE A 22 -3.22 -38.14 27.20
C ILE A 22 -4.11 -36.88 26.91
N LEU A 23 -5.44 -37.02 26.83
CA LEU A 23 -6.34 -35.88 26.67
C LEU A 23 -6.32 -34.95 27.92
N LEU A 24 -6.23 -35.47 29.14
CA LEU A 24 -6.11 -34.66 30.37
C LEU A 24 -4.74 -33.96 30.46
N PHE A 25 -3.66 -34.54 29.91
CA PHE A 25 -2.36 -33.84 29.83
C PHE A 25 -2.34 -32.73 28.78
N PHE A 26 -3.10 -32.84 27.69
CA PHE A 26 -3.26 -31.75 26.71
C PHE A 26 -4.23 -30.64 27.18
N LEU A 27 -5.17 -30.92 28.11
CA LEU A 27 -6.05 -29.89 28.69
C LEU A 27 -5.43 -29.12 29.86
N SER A 28 -4.32 -29.60 30.44
CA SER A 28 -3.65 -28.90 31.56
C SER A 28 -2.45 -28.03 31.15
N ALA A 29 -2.12 -27.97 29.85
CA ALA A 29 -1.05 -27.13 29.30
C ALA A 29 -1.59 -25.91 28.53
N SER A 30 -2.83 -25.48 28.74
CA SER A 30 -3.25 -24.13 28.40
C SER A 30 -2.66 -23.19 29.45
N PHE A 31 -1.35 -22.94 29.38
CA PHE A 31 -0.83 -21.69 29.91
C PHE A 31 -1.65 -20.59 29.20
N PRO A 32 -2.38 -19.71 29.93
CA PRO A 32 -2.85 -18.51 29.29
C PRO A 32 -1.59 -17.84 28.77
N LEU A 33 -1.42 -17.80 27.45
CA LEU A 33 -0.45 -16.92 26.83
C LEU A 33 -0.88 -15.54 27.31
N ALA A 34 -0.22 -15.01 28.35
CA ALA A 34 -0.51 -13.68 28.84
C ALA A 34 -0.39 -12.77 27.63
N ALA A 35 -1.51 -12.17 27.21
CA ALA A 35 -1.52 -11.29 26.05
C ALA A 35 -0.41 -10.26 26.26
N GLN A 36 0.60 -10.29 25.41
CA GLN A 36 1.71 -9.36 25.52
C GLN A 36 1.16 -7.96 25.36
N LYS A 37 1.41 -7.12 26.35
CA LYS A 37 0.96 -5.73 26.31
C LYS A 37 1.61 -5.05 25.08
N ALA A 38 0.83 -4.24 24.38
CA ALA A 38 1.38 -3.44 23.26
C ALA A 38 2.61 -2.66 23.73
N PRO A 39 3.68 -2.59 22.91
CA PRO A 39 4.86 -1.79 23.24
C PRO A 39 4.48 -0.35 23.58
N GLN A 40 5.22 0.27 24.48
CA GLN A 40 5.02 1.70 24.75
C GLN A 40 5.38 2.49 23.50
N PRO A 41 4.64 3.58 23.18
CA PRO A 41 5.01 4.48 22.09
C PRO A 41 6.40 5.08 22.33
N PHE A 42 7.14 5.28 21.24
CA PHE A 42 8.47 5.90 21.28
C PHE A 42 8.63 6.96 20.20
N ASP A 43 9.51 7.92 20.44
CA ASP A 43 9.79 9.04 19.55
C ASP A 43 11.11 8.81 18.80
N ILE A 44 11.17 9.34 17.57
CA ILE A 44 12.36 9.45 16.73
C ILE A 44 12.52 10.93 16.36
N ASP A 45 13.72 11.48 16.48
CA ASP A 45 13.94 12.90 16.29
C ASP A 45 14.09 13.30 14.82
N THR A 46 14.69 12.44 13.99
CA THR A 46 14.96 12.76 12.58
C THR A 46 14.66 11.57 11.64
N PRO A 47 13.59 11.62 10.86
CA PRO A 47 12.51 12.62 10.90
C PRO A 47 11.75 12.59 12.23
N SER A 48 11.07 13.67 12.61
CA SER A 48 10.36 13.72 13.89
C SER A 48 9.08 12.85 13.84
N LEU A 49 9.15 11.67 14.44
CA LEU A 49 8.11 10.65 14.42
C LEU A 49 7.71 10.25 15.85
N ARG A 50 6.44 9.87 16.00
CA ARG A 50 5.99 9.08 17.14
C ARG A 50 5.40 7.77 16.66
N VAL A 51 5.95 6.64 17.14
CA VAL A 51 5.65 5.29 16.67
C VAL A 51 4.79 4.55 17.69
N PHE A 52 3.70 3.96 17.23
CA PHE A 52 2.76 3.14 17.99
C PHE A 52 2.68 1.76 17.34
N LEU A 53 3.31 0.77 17.97
CA LEU A 53 3.28 -0.61 17.49
C LEU A 53 2.11 -1.37 18.15
N PRO A 54 1.43 -2.26 17.42
CA PRO A 54 0.44 -3.15 18.00
C PRO A 54 1.11 -4.19 18.92
N ALA A 55 0.32 -4.85 19.75
CA ALA A 55 0.79 -6.02 20.48
C ALA A 55 1.33 -7.08 19.50
N PRO A 56 2.46 -7.72 19.78
CA PRO A 56 3.14 -8.61 18.83
C PRO A 56 2.25 -9.71 18.25
N GLU A 57 1.36 -10.28 19.08
CA GLU A 57 0.42 -11.33 18.68
C GLU A 57 -0.69 -10.86 17.74
N LEU A 58 -0.97 -9.56 17.69
CA LEU A 58 -1.94 -8.95 16.80
C LEU A 58 -1.31 -8.43 15.50
N ALA A 59 0.03 -8.22 15.50
CA ALA A 59 0.73 -7.55 14.41
C ALA A 59 0.51 -8.23 13.06
N THR A 60 -0.08 -7.48 12.12
CA THR A 60 -0.31 -7.94 10.73
C THR A 60 0.87 -7.66 9.82
N GLY A 61 1.82 -6.85 10.26
CA GLY A 61 2.88 -6.27 9.45
C GLY A 61 2.47 -4.98 8.73
N ARG A 62 1.17 -4.66 8.65
CA ARG A 62 0.72 -3.40 8.03
C ARG A 62 1.08 -2.21 8.88
N ALA A 63 1.52 -1.11 8.24
CA ALA A 63 1.80 0.16 8.90
C ALA A 63 1.23 1.34 8.14
N ILE A 64 1.00 2.43 8.86
CA ILE A 64 0.49 3.69 8.31
C ILE A 64 1.36 4.83 8.81
N VAL A 65 1.95 5.61 7.90
CA VAL A 65 2.56 6.90 8.21
C VAL A 65 1.46 7.96 8.16
N ALA A 66 1.21 8.63 9.28
CA ALA A 66 0.14 9.63 9.41
C ALA A 66 0.71 11.05 9.38
N CYS A 67 0.14 11.89 8.51
CA CYS A 67 0.42 13.30 8.33
C CYS A 67 -0.77 14.11 8.86
N PRO A 68 -0.73 14.65 10.09
CA PRO A 68 -1.79 15.48 10.63
C PRO A 68 -2.00 16.76 9.83
N GLY A 69 -3.23 17.31 9.81
CA GLY A 69 -3.52 18.61 9.22
C GLY A 69 -3.07 19.77 10.09
N GLY A 70 -3.50 20.97 9.69
CA GLY A 70 -3.17 22.24 10.34
C GLY A 70 -2.79 23.34 9.37
N GLY A 71 -3.26 23.25 8.10
CA GLY A 71 -3.09 24.27 7.08
C GLY A 71 -1.65 24.56 6.67
N TYR A 72 -0.72 23.65 6.94
CA TYR A 72 0.74 23.86 6.83
C TYR A 72 1.27 25.02 7.71
N GLY A 73 0.48 25.50 8.66
CA GLY A 73 0.85 26.48 9.66
C GLY A 73 0.98 25.91 11.09
N GLY A 74 0.61 24.64 11.26
CA GLY A 74 0.65 23.90 12.52
C GLY A 74 0.32 22.43 12.31
N LEU A 75 0.22 21.66 13.42
CA LEU A 75 -0.07 20.23 13.39
C LEU A 75 -1.16 19.84 14.39
N ALA A 76 -2.25 19.29 13.90
CA ALA A 76 -3.34 18.73 14.72
C ALA A 76 -2.99 17.30 15.21
N VAL A 77 -1.83 17.14 15.87
CA VAL A 77 -1.19 15.84 16.18
C VAL A 77 -2.04 14.89 17.03
N ASN A 78 -3.01 15.39 17.80
CA ASN A 78 -3.84 14.55 18.65
C ASN A 78 -4.90 13.83 17.81
N HIS A 79 -6.01 14.49 17.50
CA HIS A 79 -7.18 13.86 16.84
C HIS A 79 -6.98 13.47 15.37
N GLU A 80 -5.95 13.99 14.69
CA GLU A 80 -5.57 13.60 13.33
C GLU A 80 -4.28 12.74 13.28
N GLY A 81 -3.71 12.45 14.45
CA GLY A 81 -2.49 11.66 14.63
C GLY A 81 -2.61 10.64 15.74
N TYR A 82 -2.20 10.99 16.95
CA TYR A 82 -2.00 10.05 18.08
C TYR A 82 -3.27 9.29 18.48
N ASP A 83 -4.43 9.95 18.48
CA ASP A 83 -5.69 9.36 18.92
C ASP A 83 -6.19 8.24 17.97
N TRP A 84 -5.60 8.09 16.78
CA TRP A 84 -5.85 6.98 15.88
C TRP A 84 -5.14 5.68 16.30
N ALA A 85 -4.13 5.75 17.19
CA ALA A 85 -3.32 4.59 17.53
C ALA A 85 -4.14 3.43 18.14
N PRO A 86 -5.06 3.65 19.09
CA PRO A 86 -5.88 2.55 19.64
C PRO A 86 -6.71 1.84 18.57
N TYR A 87 -7.27 2.59 17.62
CA TYR A 87 -8.07 2.02 16.53
C TYR A 87 -7.24 1.13 15.59
N PHE A 88 -6.07 1.59 15.16
CA PHE A 88 -5.22 0.82 14.26
C PHE A 88 -4.52 -0.33 14.99
N ASN A 89 -3.96 -0.10 16.19
CA ASN A 89 -3.26 -1.14 16.94
C ASN A 89 -4.18 -2.31 17.31
N LYS A 90 -5.47 -2.06 17.63
CA LYS A 90 -6.47 -3.11 17.84
C LYS A 90 -6.66 -4.01 16.60
N GLN A 91 -6.42 -3.49 15.39
CA GLN A 91 -6.47 -4.22 14.13
C GLN A 91 -5.10 -4.80 13.72
N GLY A 92 -4.09 -4.73 14.59
CA GLY A 92 -2.73 -5.21 14.32
C GLY A 92 -1.94 -4.33 13.34
N ILE A 93 -2.35 -3.07 13.16
CA ILE A 93 -1.72 -2.11 12.26
C ILE A 93 -0.88 -1.13 13.06
N ALA A 94 0.40 -0.96 12.70
CA ALA A 94 1.27 0.04 13.30
C ALA A 94 0.91 1.45 12.79
N LEU A 95 0.97 2.45 13.69
CA LEU A 95 0.79 3.85 13.34
C LEU A 95 2.08 4.63 13.61
N ILE A 96 2.52 5.40 12.63
CA ILE A 96 3.73 6.23 12.69
C ILE A 96 3.30 7.66 12.40
N VAL A 97 3.22 8.49 13.42
CA VAL A 97 2.75 9.88 13.27
C VAL A 97 3.93 10.80 13.00
N LEU A 98 3.90 11.46 11.85
CA LEU A 98 4.93 12.40 11.42
C LEU A 98 4.60 13.81 11.90
N LYS A 99 5.54 14.42 12.60
CA LYS A 99 5.55 15.85 12.93
C LYS A 99 6.41 16.58 11.88
N TYR A 100 5.86 16.75 10.69
CA TYR A 100 6.58 17.38 9.58
C TYR A 100 6.83 18.88 9.83
N ARG A 101 7.94 19.37 9.28
CA ARG A 101 8.32 20.79 9.36
C ARG A 101 7.34 21.65 8.56
N MET A 102 7.03 22.82 9.12
CA MET A 102 6.20 23.81 8.43
C MET A 102 6.97 24.39 7.24
N PRO A 103 6.33 24.50 6.06
CA PRO A 103 7.01 24.89 4.83
C PRO A 103 7.41 26.37 4.80
N HIS A 104 6.60 27.28 5.32
CA HIS A 104 6.83 28.74 5.20
C HIS A 104 7.18 29.15 3.75
N GLY A 105 6.51 28.55 2.75
CA GLY A 105 6.79 28.72 1.32
C GLY A 105 7.81 27.75 0.74
N ASP A 106 8.58 27.03 1.57
CA ASP A 106 9.49 25.95 1.12
C ASP A 106 8.85 24.59 1.25
N ARG A 107 8.14 24.19 0.20
CA ARG A 107 7.45 22.90 0.09
C ARG A 107 8.35 21.67 0.24
N THR A 108 9.66 21.85 0.03
CA THR A 108 10.62 20.72 0.12
C THR A 108 10.76 20.20 1.55
N LEU A 109 10.52 21.05 2.56
CA LEU A 109 10.62 20.67 3.96
C LEU A 109 9.63 19.56 4.35
N PRO A 110 8.29 19.74 4.26
CA PRO A 110 7.33 18.69 4.62
C PRO A 110 7.42 17.47 3.71
N ILE A 111 7.74 17.65 2.41
CA ILE A 111 7.86 16.55 1.45
C ILE A 111 9.05 15.67 1.82
N SER A 112 10.23 16.26 2.07
CA SER A 112 11.42 15.50 2.47
C SER A 112 11.22 14.76 3.80
N ASP A 113 10.48 15.36 4.76
CA ASP A 113 10.16 14.71 6.03
C ASP A 113 9.24 13.51 5.81
N ALA A 114 8.23 13.64 4.94
CA ALA A 114 7.32 12.54 4.64
C ALA A 114 8.00 11.41 3.85
N GLU A 115 8.88 11.73 2.90
CA GLU A 115 9.72 10.75 2.21
C GLU A 115 10.66 10.03 3.18
N ALA A 116 11.30 10.77 4.10
CA ALA A 116 12.16 10.20 5.14
C ALA A 116 11.37 9.28 6.09
N ALA A 117 10.15 9.65 6.47
CA ALA A 117 9.27 8.80 7.27
C ALA A 117 8.89 7.49 6.55
N MET A 118 8.55 7.56 5.26
CA MET A 118 8.28 6.38 4.44
C MET A 118 9.51 5.46 4.31
N LYS A 119 10.69 6.06 4.14
CA LYS A 119 11.95 5.33 4.11
C LYS A 119 12.24 4.66 5.45
N MET A 120 12.15 5.41 6.55
CA MET A 120 12.39 4.92 7.91
C MET A 120 11.47 3.72 8.24
N ALA A 121 10.19 3.80 7.90
CA ALA A 121 9.25 2.71 8.13
C ALA A 121 9.65 1.44 7.36
N ARG A 122 10.21 1.54 6.14
CA ARG A 122 10.69 0.41 5.36
C ARG A 122 12.01 -0.14 5.89
N ASP A 123 12.96 0.72 6.19
CA ASP A 123 14.29 0.33 6.70
C ASP A 123 14.18 -0.36 8.07
N SER A 124 13.20 0.06 8.89
CA SER A 124 12.94 -0.51 10.22
C SER A 124 11.97 -1.70 10.20
N ALA A 125 11.57 -2.18 9.03
CA ALA A 125 10.52 -3.18 8.90
C ALA A 125 10.79 -4.47 9.70
N ASP A 126 12.02 -4.93 9.73
CA ASP A 126 12.38 -6.13 10.50
C ASP A 126 12.33 -5.88 12.01
N VAL A 127 12.84 -4.73 12.48
CA VAL A 127 12.89 -4.36 13.90
C VAL A 127 11.49 -4.08 14.46
N TRP A 128 10.62 -3.46 13.65
CA TRP A 128 9.25 -3.10 14.06
C TRP A 128 8.21 -4.17 13.69
N ASN A 129 8.66 -5.32 13.18
CA ASN A 129 7.79 -6.40 12.69
C ASN A 129 6.77 -5.92 11.66
N LEU A 130 7.23 -5.10 10.68
CA LEU A 130 6.42 -4.61 9.58
C LEU A 130 6.66 -5.40 8.29
N ASN A 131 5.72 -5.29 7.38
CA ASN A 131 5.86 -5.72 6.00
C ASN A 131 6.20 -4.49 5.12
N PRO A 132 7.42 -4.37 4.55
CA PRO A 132 7.81 -3.21 3.76
C PRO A 132 6.95 -3.00 2.51
N TYR A 133 6.16 -4.01 2.11
CA TYR A 133 5.22 -3.97 0.98
C TYR A 133 3.78 -3.63 1.38
N ASP A 134 3.54 -3.31 2.67
CA ASP A 134 2.22 -2.95 3.21
C ASP A 134 2.28 -1.71 4.10
N ILE A 135 2.99 -0.69 3.64
CA ILE A 135 3.12 0.59 4.33
C ILE A 135 2.33 1.64 3.56
N GLY A 136 1.26 2.13 4.19
CA GLY A 136 0.42 3.19 3.66
C GLY A 136 0.80 4.56 4.21
N ILE A 137 0.19 5.58 3.61
CA ILE A 137 0.20 6.94 4.13
C ILE A 137 -1.22 7.40 4.44
N MET A 138 -1.41 8.12 5.53
CA MET A 138 -2.67 8.73 5.93
C MET A 138 -2.47 10.23 6.10
N GLY A 139 -3.46 11.02 5.70
CA GLY A 139 -3.40 12.44 5.97
C GLY A 139 -4.77 13.09 6.05
N SER A 140 -4.86 14.15 6.85
CA SER A 140 -6.06 14.94 7.05
C SER A 140 -5.82 16.38 6.61
N SER A 141 -6.77 17.03 5.95
CA SER A 141 -6.67 18.45 5.58
C SER A 141 -5.38 18.74 4.79
N ALA A 142 -4.54 19.69 5.22
CA ALA A 142 -3.21 19.94 4.63
C ALA A 142 -2.29 18.71 4.69
N GLY A 143 -2.35 17.90 5.75
CA GLY A 143 -1.66 16.61 5.82
C GLY A 143 -2.16 15.61 4.79
N GLY A 144 -3.43 15.70 4.39
CA GLY A 144 -4.00 14.97 3.26
C GLY A 144 -3.41 15.40 1.92
N HIS A 145 -3.12 16.70 1.78
CA HIS A 145 -2.35 17.20 0.63
C HIS A 145 -0.95 16.60 0.61
N LEU A 146 -0.22 16.65 1.72
CA LEU A 146 1.11 16.05 1.83
C LEU A 146 1.08 14.55 1.51
N ALA A 147 0.12 13.81 2.08
CA ALA A 147 -0.04 12.37 1.83
C ALA A 147 -0.31 12.07 0.35
N SER A 148 -1.21 12.81 -0.30
CA SER A 148 -1.49 12.64 -1.74
C SER A 148 -0.34 13.13 -2.63
N THR A 149 0.45 14.10 -2.20
CA THR A 149 1.70 14.50 -2.88
C THR A 149 2.71 13.37 -2.87
N ILE A 150 2.97 12.73 -1.73
CA ILE A 150 3.85 11.55 -1.67
C ILE A 150 3.29 10.40 -2.54
N ALA A 151 1.99 10.21 -2.56
CA ALA A 151 1.35 9.17 -3.38
C ALA A 151 1.52 9.40 -4.90
N THR A 152 1.57 10.65 -5.35
CA THR A 152 1.63 11.01 -6.77
C THR A 152 3.05 11.32 -7.27
N HIS A 153 3.91 11.93 -6.45
CA HIS A 153 5.22 12.46 -6.87
C HIS A 153 6.40 11.61 -6.40
N ALA A 154 6.29 10.87 -5.28
CA ALA A 154 7.43 10.16 -4.74
C ALA A 154 7.97 9.10 -5.71
N ARG A 155 9.28 8.90 -5.66
CA ARG A 155 9.96 7.81 -6.38
C ARG A 155 9.38 6.45 -5.95
N PRO A 156 9.43 5.42 -6.82
CA PRO A 156 8.78 4.12 -6.56
C PRO A 156 9.15 3.50 -5.21
N GLU A 157 10.41 3.62 -4.77
CA GLU A 157 10.91 3.06 -3.51
C GLU A 157 10.37 3.78 -2.26
N LEU A 158 9.93 5.03 -2.40
CA LEU A 158 9.36 5.86 -1.31
C LEU A 158 7.84 5.94 -1.38
N ARG A 159 7.24 5.57 -2.53
CA ARG A 159 5.80 5.65 -2.74
C ARG A 159 5.05 4.72 -1.79
N PRO A 160 3.97 5.17 -1.12
CA PRO A 160 3.17 4.33 -0.25
C PRO A 160 2.48 3.20 -1.01
N ASN A 161 2.09 2.12 -0.32
CA ASN A 161 1.35 1.01 -0.92
C ASN A 161 -0.14 1.28 -1.02
N PHE A 162 -0.66 2.19 -0.18
CA PHE A 162 -2.03 2.69 -0.17
C PHE A 162 -2.09 4.06 0.51
N GLN A 163 -3.19 4.79 0.31
CA GLN A 163 -3.40 6.11 0.93
C GLN A 163 -4.80 6.21 1.56
N ILE A 164 -4.87 6.90 2.70
CA ILE A 164 -6.09 7.20 3.45
C ILE A 164 -6.17 8.71 3.63
N LEU A 165 -7.22 9.32 3.12
CA LEU A 165 -7.33 10.78 3.02
C LEU A 165 -8.64 11.25 3.66
N PHE A 166 -8.55 12.01 4.74
CA PHE A 166 -9.68 12.59 5.43
C PHE A 166 -9.78 14.09 5.12
N TYR A 167 -10.88 14.49 4.53
CA TYR A 167 -11.13 15.87 4.07
C TYR A 167 -9.87 16.57 3.51
N PRO A 168 -9.11 15.88 2.63
CA PRO A 168 -7.80 16.35 2.20
C PRO A 168 -7.92 17.63 1.37
N VAL A 169 -7.00 18.57 1.56
CA VAL A 169 -6.65 19.49 0.49
C VAL A 169 -6.03 18.65 -0.62
N ILE A 170 -6.42 18.86 -1.87
CA ILE A 170 -5.92 18.14 -3.05
C ILE A 170 -5.40 19.10 -4.10
N THR A 171 -6.23 20.10 -4.45
CA THR A 171 -5.91 21.09 -5.46
C THR A 171 -5.15 22.27 -4.85
N MET A 172 -4.35 22.94 -5.69
CA MET A 172 -3.80 24.27 -5.42
C MET A 172 -4.46 25.35 -6.28
N ASP A 173 -5.53 25.00 -6.99
CA ASP A 173 -6.35 25.97 -7.70
C ASP A 173 -7.10 26.87 -6.70
N LYS A 174 -6.78 28.15 -6.72
CA LYS A 174 -7.31 29.18 -5.77
C LYS A 174 -8.83 29.30 -5.77
N SER A 175 -9.51 28.81 -6.81
CA SER A 175 -10.97 28.89 -6.89
C SER A 175 -11.70 27.95 -5.92
N TYR A 176 -11.05 26.85 -5.47
CA TYR A 176 -11.66 25.89 -4.55
C TYR A 176 -10.69 25.16 -3.62
N THR A 177 -9.43 25.61 -3.54
CA THR A 177 -8.48 25.11 -2.53
C THR A 177 -8.74 25.75 -1.16
N HIS A 178 -8.07 25.21 -0.12
CA HIS A 178 -7.88 25.92 1.14
C HIS A 178 -6.72 26.92 1.01
N ILE A 179 -7.05 28.21 0.87
CA ILE A 179 -6.08 29.28 0.59
C ILE A 179 -4.92 29.31 1.60
N GLY A 180 -5.21 29.11 2.91
CA GLY A 180 -4.16 29.06 3.92
C GLY A 180 -3.13 27.96 3.67
N SER A 181 -3.57 26.76 3.23
CA SER A 181 -2.67 25.68 2.86
C SER A 181 -1.86 26.00 1.60
N HIS A 182 -2.48 26.59 0.60
CA HIS A 182 -1.83 27.05 -0.62
C HIS A 182 -0.70 28.02 -0.30
N ASP A 183 -1.02 29.12 0.43
CA ASP A 183 -0.08 30.19 0.72
C ASP A 183 1.08 29.73 1.60
N ASN A 184 0.80 28.86 2.59
CA ASN A 184 1.85 28.33 3.48
C ASN A 184 2.79 27.36 2.75
N LEU A 185 2.27 26.58 1.78
CA LEU A 185 3.06 25.60 1.06
C LEU A 185 3.84 26.20 -0.11
N LEU A 186 3.18 26.97 -0.95
CA LEU A 186 3.70 27.45 -2.24
C LEU A 186 4.08 28.93 -2.22
N GLY A 187 3.60 29.70 -1.24
CA GLY A 187 3.67 31.16 -1.23
C GLY A 187 2.47 31.79 -1.93
N LYS A 188 2.15 33.03 -1.56
CA LYS A 188 1.00 33.78 -2.10
C LYS A 188 1.08 34.02 -3.61
N ASP A 189 2.30 34.20 -4.11
CA ASP A 189 2.60 34.55 -5.50
C ASP A 189 3.09 33.31 -6.29
N ALA A 190 2.62 32.12 -5.93
CA ALA A 190 2.94 30.89 -6.65
C ALA A 190 2.53 30.99 -8.13
N SER A 191 3.39 30.46 -9.03
CA SER A 191 3.07 30.44 -10.46
C SER A 191 1.99 29.41 -10.78
N ALA A 192 1.27 29.60 -11.90
CA ALA A 192 0.24 28.67 -12.35
C ALA A 192 0.78 27.27 -12.63
N GLU A 193 2.05 27.16 -13.06
CA GLU A 193 2.77 25.88 -13.25
C GLU A 193 2.95 25.18 -11.91
N LEU A 194 3.37 25.91 -10.88
CA LEU A 194 3.59 25.36 -9.54
C LEU A 194 2.26 24.95 -8.89
N GLU A 195 1.21 25.77 -9.03
CA GLU A 195 -0.14 25.39 -8.60
C GLU A 195 -0.64 24.15 -9.33
N THR A 196 -0.35 24.00 -10.62
CA THR A 196 -0.69 22.81 -11.41
C THR A 196 0.11 21.58 -10.95
N GLU A 197 1.40 21.73 -10.70
CA GLU A 197 2.29 20.66 -10.22
C GLU A 197 1.79 20.09 -8.89
N PHE A 198 1.38 20.96 -7.96
CA PHE A 198 0.89 20.55 -6.64
C PHE A 198 -0.62 20.39 -6.54
N SER A 199 -1.36 20.47 -7.65
CA SER A 199 -2.75 20.02 -7.74
C SER A 199 -2.77 18.52 -8.00
N ASN A 200 -2.85 17.72 -6.93
CA ASN A 200 -2.60 16.26 -6.97
C ASN A 200 -3.60 15.51 -7.83
N GLU A 201 -4.82 16.02 -8.05
CA GLU A 201 -5.79 15.45 -9.00
C GLU A 201 -5.29 15.45 -10.45
N LYS A 202 -4.36 16.35 -10.79
CA LYS A 202 -3.75 16.46 -12.12
C LYS A 202 -2.51 15.57 -12.25
N GLN A 203 -1.96 15.08 -11.12
CA GLN A 203 -0.72 14.30 -11.07
C GLN A 203 -0.94 12.79 -10.94
N VAL A 204 -2.20 12.35 -10.95
CA VAL A 204 -2.54 10.92 -10.85
C VAL A 204 -2.06 10.16 -12.09
N THR A 205 -1.36 9.07 -11.85
CA THR A 205 -0.93 8.10 -12.86
C THR A 205 -1.44 6.71 -12.51
N LYS A 206 -1.25 5.74 -13.39
CA LYS A 206 -1.57 4.32 -13.11
C LYS A 206 -0.71 3.73 -11.97
N GLU A 207 0.38 4.38 -11.60
CA GLU A 207 1.28 3.98 -10.52
C GLU A 207 0.87 4.59 -9.17
N THR A 208 -0.08 5.52 -9.16
CA THR A 208 -0.62 6.10 -7.92
C THR A 208 -1.30 5.00 -7.09
N PRO A 209 -1.03 4.89 -5.78
CA PRO A 209 -1.58 3.82 -4.96
C PRO A 209 -3.09 4.00 -4.72
N ARG A 210 -3.75 2.85 -4.42
CA ARG A 210 -5.18 2.82 -4.07
C ARG A 210 -5.52 3.78 -2.94
N ALA A 211 -6.72 4.34 -2.96
CA ALA A 211 -7.13 5.39 -2.04
C ALA A 211 -8.44 5.09 -1.31
N PHE A 212 -8.48 5.45 -0.03
CA PHE A 212 -9.69 5.70 0.75
C PHE A 212 -9.80 7.21 0.96
N ILE A 213 -10.93 7.82 0.60
CA ILE A 213 -11.16 9.26 0.68
C ILE A 213 -12.47 9.50 1.42
N ALA A 214 -12.48 10.39 2.41
CA ALA A 214 -13.69 10.71 3.16
C ALA A 214 -13.83 12.21 3.45
N TYR A 215 -15.03 12.72 3.29
CA TYR A 215 -15.43 14.12 3.53
C TYR A 215 -16.74 14.22 4.26
N SER A 216 -17.07 15.44 4.72
CA SER A 216 -18.43 15.88 5.02
C SER A 216 -18.94 16.81 3.91
N ASP A 217 -20.20 16.66 3.51
CA ASP A 217 -20.81 17.47 2.44
C ASP A 217 -20.86 18.98 2.78
N ASP A 218 -21.01 19.27 4.08
CA ASP A 218 -21.04 20.60 4.65
C ASP A 218 -19.66 21.21 4.98
N ASP A 219 -18.56 20.61 4.50
CA ASP A 219 -17.21 21.15 4.71
C ASP A 219 -16.98 22.44 3.92
N LYS A 220 -16.93 23.56 4.65
CA LYS A 220 -16.71 24.91 4.08
C LYS A 220 -15.24 25.32 4.08
N THR A 221 -14.37 24.57 4.73
CA THR A 221 -12.92 24.85 4.82
C THR A 221 -12.18 24.22 3.64
N VAL A 222 -12.44 22.94 3.37
CA VAL A 222 -11.93 22.24 2.19
C VAL A 222 -13.10 21.61 1.46
N PRO A 223 -13.61 22.27 0.40
CA PRO A 223 -14.79 21.78 -0.32
C PRO A 223 -14.61 20.34 -0.82
N PRO A 224 -15.65 19.47 -0.71
CA PRO A 224 -15.62 18.08 -1.18
C PRO A 224 -15.22 17.90 -2.65
N ALA A 225 -15.34 18.96 -3.46
CA ALA A 225 -14.84 18.98 -4.84
C ALA A 225 -13.35 18.56 -4.96
N ASN A 226 -12.53 18.86 -3.94
CA ASN A 226 -11.14 18.36 -3.86
C ASN A 226 -11.09 16.82 -3.97
N GLY A 227 -11.86 16.13 -3.13
CA GLY A 227 -11.92 14.67 -3.12
C GLY A 227 -12.58 14.09 -4.37
N VAL A 228 -13.65 14.72 -4.88
CA VAL A 228 -14.35 14.29 -6.10
C VAL A 228 -13.39 14.32 -7.29
N ASN A 229 -12.67 15.42 -7.50
CA ASN A 229 -11.74 15.56 -8.61
C ASN A 229 -10.58 14.59 -8.49
N TYR A 230 -10.06 14.35 -7.29
CA TYR A 230 -9.02 13.34 -7.07
C TYR A 230 -9.51 11.92 -7.37
N TYR A 231 -10.72 11.57 -6.90
CA TYR A 231 -11.35 10.29 -7.22
C TYR A 231 -11.52 10.10 -8.73
N LEU A 232 -11.98 11.13 -9.46
CA LEU A 232 -12.11 11.07 -10.92
C LEU A 232 -10.76 10.88 -11.60
N GLY A 233 -9.70 11.54 -11.12
CA GLY A 233 -8.33 11.33 -11.57
C GLY A 233 -7.86 9.89 -11.36
N LEU A 234 -8.10 9.31 -10.17
CA LEU A 234 -7.79 7.91 -9.84
C LEU A 234 -8.57 6.95 -10.73
N HIS A 235 -9.88 7.17 -10.88
CA HIS A 235 -10.74 6.33 -11.72
C HIS A 235 -10.31 6.33 -13.19
N LYS A 236 -10.00 7.50 -13.75
CA LYS A 236 -9.49 7.66 -15.12
C LYS A 236 -8.20 6.86 -15.36
N ASN A 237 -7.35 6.76 -14.35
CA ASN A 237 -6.08 6.02 -14.40
C ASN A 237 -6.21 4.56 -13.94
N HIS A 238 -7.43 4.06 -13.73
CA HIS A 238 -7.73 2.70 -13.27
C HIS A 238 -7.10 2.35 -11.91
N VAL A 239 -6.92 3.34 -11.06
CA VAL A 239 -6.47 3.16 -9.67
C VAL A 239 -7.68 2.85 -8.78
N PRO A 240 -7.69 1.74 -8.04
CA PRO A 240 -8.79 1.43 -7.12
C PRO A 240 -8.94 2.50 -6.06
N ALA A 241 -10.12 3.08 -5.94
CA ALA A 241 -10.42 4.10 -4.94
C ALA A 241 -11.86 4.00 -4.45
N VAL A 242 -12.10 4.45 -3.23
CA VAL A 242 -13.43 4.69 -2.67
C VAL A 242 -13.50 6.15 -2.20
N LEU A 243 -14.68 6.75 -2.36
CA LEU A 243 -14.98 8.10 -1.89
C LEU A 243 -16.27 8.05 -1.08
N HIS A 244 -16.19 8.49 0.18
CA HIS A 244 -17.32 8.65 1.08
C HIS A 244 -17.54 10.14 1.34
N ILE A 245 -18.76 10.62 1.14
CA ILE A 245 -19.16 11.97 1.51
C ILE A 245 -20.33 11.84 2.47
N TYR A 246 -20.08 12.10 3.75
CA TYR A 246 -21.08 12.05 4.81
C TYR A 246 -21.87 13.37 4.82
N ALA A 247 -23.16 13.30 5.11
CA ALA A 247 -24.07 14.44 4.94
C ALA A 247 -23.71 15.68 5.76
N SER A 248 -23.00 15.51 6.88
CA SER A 248 -22.57 16.61 7.75
C SER A 248 -21.38 16.22 8.61
N GLY A 249 -20.76 17.19 9.28
CA GLY A 249 -19.60 17.01 10.15
C GLY A 249 -18.60 18.16 10.05
N GLY A 250 -18.72 18.99 9.01
CA GLY A 250 -17.80 20.08 8.75
C GLY A 250 -16.37 19.58 8.51
N HIS A 251 -15.41 20.36 8.95
CA HIS A 251 -13.98 20.08 8.76
C HIS A 251 -13.28 19.68 10.05
N GLY A 252 -12.21 18.86 9.96
CA GLY A 252 -11.29 18.63 11.06
C GLY A 252 -11.79 17.65 12.13
N TRP A 253 -12.73 16.76 11.78
CA TRP A 253 -13.28 15.81 12.75
C TRP A 253 -12.26 14.73 13.19
N GLY A 254 -11.31 14.29 12.34
CA GLY A 254 -10.33 13.27 12.70
C GLY A 254 -10.98 12.01 13.24
N ILE A 255 -10.57 11.57 14.45
CA ILE A 255 -11.19 10.43 15.14
C ILE A 255 -12.05 10.88 16.36
N ARG A 256 -12.47 12.13 16.40
CA ARG A 256 -13.23 12.69 17.52
C ARG A 256 -14.61 12.05 17.67
N GLU A 257 -15.07 11.97 18.94
CA GLU A 257 -16.37 11.39 19.29
C GLU A 257 -17.57 12.23 18.78
N ASN A 258 -17.38 13.52 18.59
CA ASN A 258 -18.44 14.41 18.13
C ASN A 258 -18.72 14.35 16.62
N PHE A 259 -17.97 13.57 15.84
CA PHE A 259 -18.31 13.28 14.46
C PHE A 259 -19.41 12.23 14.43
N ILE A 260 -20.61 12.63 14.05
CA ILE A 260 -21.82 11.78 14.15
C ILE A 260 -21.77 10.53 13.27
N TYR A 261 -20.98 10.53 12.18
CA TYR A 261 -20.74 9.38 11.30
C TYR A 261 -19.44 8.64 11.61
N LYS A 262 -18.87 8.83 12.83
CA LYS A 262 -17.60 8.20 13.21
C LYS A 262 -17.64 6.68 13.05
N ASN A 263 -18.68 6.02 13.53
CA ASN A 263 -18.76 4.57 13.52
C ASN A 263 -18.90 4.03 12.08
N GLU A 264 -19.70 4.66 11.25
CA GLU A 264 -19.85 4.35 9.84
C GLU A 264 -18.51 4.49 9.12
N MET A 265 -17.84 5.63 9.30
CA MET A 265 -16.53 5.89 8.71
C MET A 265 -15.48 4.87 9.14
N LEU A 266 -15.42 4.51 10.43
CA LEU A 266 -14.48 3.50 10.94
C LEU A 266 -14.79 2.09 10.39
N ASN A 267 -16.08 1.75 10.21
CA ASN A 267 -16.49 0.50 9.59
C ASN A 267 -16.13 0.45 8.11
N ASP A 268 -16.38 1.52 7.36
CA ASP A 268 -16.02 1.65 5.95
C ASP A 268 -14.49 1.54 5.76
N LEU A 269 -13.72 2.25 6.59
CA LEU A 269 -12.27 2.18 6.58
C LEU A 269 -11.76 0.76 6.89
N SER A 270 -12.32 0.12 7.93
CA SER A 270 -11.95 -1.26 8.28
C SER A 270 -12.29 -2.24 7.16
N ALA A 271 -13.45 -2.11 6.54
CA ALA A 271 -13.86 -2.95 5.41
C ALA A 271 -12.93 -2.75 4.22
N TRP A 272 -12.57 -1.49 3.91
CA TRP A 272 -11.64 -1.17 2.83
C TRP A 272 -10.23 -1.73 3.11
N LEU A 273 -9.69 -1.56 4.32
CA LEU A 273 -8.37 -2.11 4.69
C LEU A 273 -8.31 -3.64 4.59
N ARG A 274 -9.41 -4.34 4.83
CA ARG A 274 -9.51 -5.79 4.65
C ARG A 274 -9.71 -6.24 3.21
N SER A 275 -10.13 -5.33 2.31
CA SER A 275 -10.43 -5.66 0.90
C SER A 275 -9.20 -6.00 0.05
N PHE A 276 -8.00 -5.75 0.56
CA PHE A 276 -6.74 -6.06 -0.12
C PHE A 276 -5.70 -6.60 0.84
N LYS A 277 -4.80 -7.40 0.29
CA LYS A 277 -3.63 -7.93 1.00
C LYS A 277 -2.37 -7.55 0.24
N ALA A 278 -1.33 -7.20 0.96
CA ALA A 278 0.00 -7.10 0.41
C ALA A 278 0.64 -8.50 0.30
N PRO A 279 1.63 -8.68 -0.59
CA PRO A 279 2.48 -9.85 -0.56
C PRO A 279 3.17 -9.97 0.80
N ARG A 280 3.42 -11.20 1.25
CA ARG A 280 4.22 -11.41 2.46
C ARG A 280 5.64 -10.88 2.27
N LYS A 281 6.30 -10.44 3.32
CA LYS A 281 7.70 -9.96 3.26
C LYS A 281 8.68 -11.03 2.77
N ASP A 282 8.36 -12.31 3.03
CA ASP A 282 9.11 -13.50 2.61
C ASP A 282 8.56 -14.17 1.34
N ALA A 283 7.64 -13.50 0.63
CA ALA A 283 7.03 -14.06 -0.57
C ALA A 283 8.07 -14.30 -1.68
N VAL A 284 7.96 -15.46 -2.35
CA VAL A 284 8.72 -15.77 -3.55
C VAL A 284 8.31 -14.82 -4.66
N ARG A 285 9.24 -13.98 -5.11
CA ARG A 285 9.00 -12.98 -6.16
C ARG A 285 9.05 -13.63 -7.53
N VAL A 286 7.95 -13.48 -8.30
CA VAL A 286 7.81 -14.04 -9.66
C VAL A 286 7.63 -12.91 -10.64
N ALA A 287 8.60 -12.68 -11.52
CA ALA A 287 8.52 -11.71 -12.60
C ALA A 287 7.98 -12.36 -13.86
N CYS A 288 6.83 -11.91 -14.36
CA CYS A 288 6.31 -12.30 -15.68
C CYS A 288 6.77 -11.27 -16.72
N VAL A 289 7.82 -11.61 -17.45
CA VAL A 289 8.45 -10.80 -18.49
C VAL A 289 7.92 -11.23 -19.87
N GLY A 290 7.54 -10.28 -20.74
CA GLY A 290 7.06 -10.68 -22.04
C GLY A 290 6.44 -9.57 -22.89
N ASN A 291 5.78 -10.00 -23.97
CA ASN A 291 5.14 -9.14 -24.93
C ASN A 291 3.64 -8.90 -24.63
N SER A 292 2.82 -8.70 -25.68
CA SER A 292 1.39 -8.44 -25.57
C SER A 292 0.59 -9.52 -24.84
N ILE A 293 1.03 -10.77 -24.85
CA ILE A 293 0.39 -11.87 -24.12
C ILE A 293 0.58 -11.67 -22.61
N THR A 294 1.80 -11.40 -22.18
CA THR A 294 2.11 -11.11 -20.78
C THR A 294 1.46 -9.80 -20.33
N TYR A 295 1.53 -8.77 -21.16
CA TYR A 295 0.85 -7.49 -20.92
C TYR A 295 -0.66 -7.68 -20.69
N GLY A 296 -1.30 -8.64 -21.36
CA GLY A 296 -2.74 -8.84 -21.35
C GLY A 296 -3.46 -7.93 -22.37
N ALA A 297 -2.89 -7.78 -23.58
CA ALA A 297 -3.50 -6.96 -24.63
C ALA A 297 -4.89 -7.50 -24.99
N ARG A 298 -5.87 -6.59 -25.16
CA ARG A 298 -7.30 -6.86 -25.42
C ARG A 298 -8.07 -7.47 -24.25
N ILE A 299 -7.47 -7.67 -23.08
CA ILE A 299 -8.18 -8.06 -21.85
C ILE A 299 -8.77 -6.80 -21.23
N LYS A 300 -10.10 -6.76 -21.02
CA LYS A 300 -10.81 -5.59 -20.48
C LYS A 300 -10.34 -5.26 -19.06
N ASN A 301 -10.35 -6.24 -18.16
CA ASN A 301 -9.85 -6.08 -16.80
C ASN A 301 -8.48 -6.74 -16.65
N ARG A 302 -7.45 -6.11 -17.23
CA ARG A 302 -6.10 -6.66 -17.28
C ARG A 302 -5.47 -6.90 -15.89
N SER A 303 -5.72 -6.03 -14.93
CA SER A 303 -5.23 -6.17 -13.56
C SER A 303 -5.81 -7.39 -12.84
N HIS A 304 -6.90 -7.95 -13.34
CA HIS A 304 -7.54 -9.13 -12.80
C HIS A 304 -7.37 -10.37 -13.69
N ASP A 305 -7.55 -10.23 -15.01
CA ASP A 305 -7.74 -11.35 -15.93
C ASP A 305 -6.50 -11.68 -16.79
N SER A 306 -5.42 -10.88 -16.73
CA SER A 306 -4.16 -11.25 -17.39
C SER A 306 -3.56 -12.49 -16.71
N TYR A 307 -2.83 -13.32 -17.48
CA TYR A 307 -2.26 -14.54 -16.90
C TYR A 307 -1.35 -14.30 -15.67
N PRO A 308 -0.53 -13.22 -15.60
CA PRO A 308 0.23 -12.97 -14.38
C PRO A 308 -0.67 -12.71 -13.16
N SER A 309 -1.78 -12.01 -13.36
CA SER A 309 -2.73 -11.73 -12.27
C SER A 309 -3.47 -12.99 -11.81
N VAL A 310 -3.88 -13.84 -12.79
CA VAL A 310 -4.48 -15.15 -12.49
C VAL A 310 -3.48 -16.06 -11.77
N LEU A 311 -2.23 -16.11 -12.26
CA LEU A 311 -1.15 -16.89 -11.64
C LEU A 311 -0.93 -16.47 -10.18
N GLY A 312 -0.87 -15.17 -9.91
CA GLY A 312 -0.72 -14.65 -8.55
C GLY A 312 -1.85 -15.09 -7.61
N ARG A 313 -3.10 -15.06 -8.08
CA ARG A 313 -4.24 -15.54 -7.28
C ARG A 313 -4.20 -17.05 -7.01
N LEU A 314 -3.79 -17.84 -8.00
CA LEU A 314 -3.70 -19.30 -7.84
C LEU A 314 -2.55 -19.73 -6.92
N LEU A 315 -1.43 -19.03 -6.94
CA LEU A 315 -0.27 -19.32 -6.09
C LEU A 315 -0.46 -18.83 -4.63
N GLY A 316 -1.34 -17.85 -4.40
CA GLY A 316 -1.62 -17.29 -3.08
C GLY A 316 -0.51 -16.37 -2.55
N ASP A 317 -0.61 -16.03 -1.26
CA ASP A 317 0.20 -14.98 -0.60
C ASP A 317 1.67 -15.34 -0.38
N LYS A 318 2.03 -16.61 -0.53
CA LYS A 318 3.44 -17.06 -0.51
C LYS A 318 4.22 -16.63 -1.77
N TYR A 319 3.54 -16.17 -2.81
CA TYR A 319 4.13 -15.74 -4.08
C TYR A 319 3.70 -14.33 -4.44
N TRP A 320 4.65 -13.50 -4.80
CA TRP A 320 4.40 -12.17 -5.31
C TRP A 320 4.65 -12.11 -6.81
N VAL A 321 3.58 -12.25 -7.58
CA VAL A 321 3.64 -12.25 -9.04
C VAL A 321 3.44 -10.84 -9.57
N LYS A 322 4.39 -10.36 -10.38
CA LYS A 322 4.27 -9.06 -11.07
C LYS A 322 4.33 -9.21 -12.59
N ASN A 323 3.54 -8.37 -13.25
CA ASN A 323 3.44 -8.31 -14.70
C ASN A 323 4.36 -7.21 -15.24
N PHE A 324 5.40 -7.60 -15.95
CA PHE A 324 6.35 -6.72 -16.66
C PHE A 324 6.20 -6.85 -18.21
N GLY A 325 5.04 -7.26 -18.68
CA GLY A 325 4.75 -7.37 -20.11
C GLY A 325 4.65 -6.02 -20.79
N VAL A 326 5.20 -5.90 -22.02
CA VAL A 326 5.08 -4.73 -22.88
C VAL A 326 4.70 -5.18 -24.28
N SER A 327 3.60 -4.65 -24.83
CA SER A 327 3.10 -5.08 -26.16
C SER A 327 4.09 -4.85 -27.27
N ALA A 328 4.11 -5.77 -28.24
CA ALA A 328 4.92 -5.72 -29.46
C ALA A 328 6.45 -5.82 -29.26
N ARG A 329 6.95 -6.24 -28.08
CA ARG A 329 8.40 -6.32 -27.81
C ARG A 329 9.00 -7.64 -28.31
N THR A 330 10.27 -7.56 -28.72
CA THR A 330 11.10 -8.67 -29.20
C THR A 330 12.07 -9.12 -28.10
N MET A 331 12.48 -10.40 -28.16
CA MET A 331 13.62 -10.94 -27.44
C MET A 331 14.92 -10.38 -28.01
N LEU A 332 15.00 -10.34 -29.36
CA LEU A 332 16.16 -9.86 -30.11
C LEU A 332 16.44 -8.38 -29.83
N ASN A 333 17.65 -8.08 -29.39
CA ASN A 333 18.10 -6.70 -29.15
C ASN A 333 18.26 -5.88 -30.44
N LYS A 334 18.42 -6.54 -31.57
CA LYS A 334 18.43 -5.94 -32.93
C LYS A 334 17.05 -5.93 -33.58
N GLY A 335 16.01 -6.44 -32.92
CA GLY A 335 14.65 -6.37 -33.40
C GLY A 335 14.10 -4.94 -33.41
N ASP A 336 12.93 -4.75 -34.02
CA ASP A 336 12.29 -3.44 -34.19
C ASP A 336 11.94 -2.78 -32.84
N ARG A 337 11.65 -3.58 -31.80
CA ARG A 337 11.25 -3.11 -30.46
C ARG A 337 11.82 -4.00 -29.34
N PRO A 338 13.11 -3.89 -29.03
CA PRO A 338 13.77 -4.74 -28.05
C PRO A 338 13.19 -4.57 -26.63
N TYR A 339 12.84 -5.66 -25.95
CA TYR A 339 12.33 -5.63 -24.59
C TYR A 339 13.36 -5.07 -23.59
N MET A 340 14.64 -5.41 -23.75
CA MET A 340 15.72 -4.96 -22.86
C MET A 340 15.97 -3.45 -22.87
N LYS A 341 15.39 -2.71 -23.82
CA LYS A 341 15.40 -1.24 -23.88
C LYS A 341 14.21 -0.59 -23.16
N GLU A 342 13.28 -1.38 -22.65
CA GLU A 342 12.07 -0.89 -21.99
C GLU A 342 12.30 -0.60 -20.50
N GLN A 343 11.57 0.38 -19.97
CA GLN A 343 11.53 0.64 -18.53
C GLN A 343 11.07 -0.61 -17.73
N ALA A 344 10.17 -1.41 -18.29
CA ALA A 344 9.69 -2.65 -17.71
C ALA A 344 10.81 -3.67 -17.43
N TYR A 345 11.86 -3.70 -18.27
CA TYR A 345 13.04 -4.51 -18.02
C TYR A 345 13.79 -4.04 -16.77
N GLN A 346 14.03 -2.74 -16.64
CA GLN A 346 14.68 -2.15 -15.46
C GLN A 346 13.84 -2.37 -14.18
N GLN A 347 12.53 -2.28 -14.31
CA GLN A 347 11.61 -2.56 -13.21
C GLN A 347 11.62 -4.04 -12.81
N ALA A 348 11.79 -4.97 -13.77
CA ALA A 348 11.92 -6.39 -13.49
C ALA A 348 13.23 -6.71 -12.76
N LEU A 349 14.35 -6.08 -13.18
CA LEU A 349 15.64 -6.17 -12.48
C LEU A 349 15.53 -5.64 -11.04
N ALA A 350 14.97 -4.44 -10.86
CA ALA A 350 14.79 -3.81 -9.55
C ALA A 350 13.84 -4.60 -8.64
N PHE A 351 12.92 -5.37 -9.20
CA PHE A 351 12.04 -6.27 -8.45
C PHE A 351 12.82 -7.42 -7.82
N ASN A 352 14.01 -7.73 -8.30
CA ASN A 352 14.90 -8.78 -7.82
C ASN A 352 14.16 -10.12 -7.64
N PRO A 353 13.64 -10.72 -8.73
CA PRO A 353 12.77 -11.89 -8.65
C PRO A 353 13.54 -13.16 -8.26
N ASN A 354 12.85 -14.08 -7.60
CA ASN A 354 13.35 -15.44 -7.36
C ASN A 354 13.03 -16.36 -8.55
N ILE A 355 11.98 -16.04 -9.32
CA ILE A 355 11.53 -16.79 -10.49
C ILE A 355 11.19 -15.80 -11.60
N VAL A 356 11.67 -16.09 -12.81
CA VAL A 356 11.34 -15.30 -14.01
C VAL A 356 10.61 -16.19 -15.01
N VAL A 357 9.43 -15.74 -15.43
CA VAL A 357 8.65 -16.36 -16.51
C VAL A 357 8.79 -15.51 -17.76
N ILE A 358 9.52 -15.99 -18.76
CA ILE A 358 9.80 -15.26 -20.01
C ILE A 358 8.83 -15.72 -21.11
N LYS A 359 8.05 -14.78 -21.66
CA LYS A 359 7.14 -14.99 -22.80
C LYS A 359 7.41 -13.96 -23.90
N LEU A 360 8.54 -14.10 -24.57
CA LEU A 360 8.97 -13.35 -25.77
C LEU A 360 9.12 -14.31 -26.96
N GLY A 361 9.61 -13.83 -28.09
CA GLY A 361 9.83 -14.62 -29.30
C GLY A 361 8.75 -14.49 -30.38
N THR A 362 7.48 -14.25 -30.00
CA THR A 362 6.37 -14.12 -30.98
C THR A 362 6.57 -12.98 -31.98
N ASN A 363 7.14 -11.85 -31.56
CA ASN A 363 7.40 -10.73 -32.48
C ASN A 363 8.72 -10.89 -33.22
N ASP A 364 9.60 -11.72 -32.71
CA ASP A 364 10.90 -12.07 -33.29
C ASP A 364 10.74 -12.89 -34.58
N SER A 365 9.70 -13.72 -34.65
CA SER A 365 9.40 -14.57 -35.82
C SER A 365 8.93 -13.79 -37.05
N LYS A 366 8.67 -12.48 -36.95
CA LYS A 366 8.40 -11.63 -38.11
C LYS A 366 9.65 -11.57 -39.02
N SER A 367 9.45 -11.63 -40.33
CA SER A 367 10.55 -11.74 -41.28
C SER A 367 11.63 -10.69 -41.10
N PHE A 368 11.24 -9.43 -40.86
CA PHE A 368 12.17 -8.31 -40.67
C PHE A 368 12.94 -8.33 -39.36
N ASN A 369 12.47 -9.04 -38.34
CA ASN A 369 13.19 -9.27 -37.07
C ASN A 369 14.03 -10.55 -37.15
N TRP A 370 13.51 -11.60 -37.83
CA TRP A 370 14.14 -12.92 -37.85
C TRP A 370 15.46 -12.94 -38.64
N VAL A 371 15.74 -11.90 -39.42
CA VAL A 371 17.07 -11.71 -40.05
C VAL A 371 18.19 -11.68 -39.01
N HIS A 372 17.90 -11.34 -37.76
CA HIS A 372 18.84 -11.32 -36.64
C HIS A 372 18.83 -12.59 -35.81
N LYS A 373 18.25 -13.70 -36.30
CA LYS A 373 18.05 -14.96 -35.54
C LYS A 373 19.31 -15.53 -34.92
N ALA A 374 20.49 -15.25 -35.51
CA ALA A 374 21.78 -15.70 -34.97
C ALA A 374 22.06 -15.20 -33.56
N ASP A 375 21.49 -14.04 -33.18
CA ASP A 375 21.66 -13.44 -31.84
C ASP A 375 20.61 -13.95 -30.84
N PHE A 376 19.59 -14.73 -31.24
CA PHE A 376 18.44 -15.07 -30.40
C PHE A 376 18.82 -15.81 -29.10
N ILE A 377 19.73 -16.79 -29.21
CA ILE A 377 20.20 -17.55 -28.02
C ILE A 377 20.96 -16.65 -27.08
N LYS A 378 21.89 -15.84 -27.60
CA LYS A 378 22.68 -14.88 -26.78
C LYS A 378 21.79 -13.87 -26.09
N ASP A 379 20.83 -13.28 -26.79
CA ASP A 379 19.90 -12.29 -26.22
C ASP A 379 18.99 -12.93 -25.17
N THR A 380 18.55 -14.20 -25.38
CA THR A 380 17.80 -14.97 -24.37
C THR A 380 18.60 -15.20 -23.12
N GLN A 381 19.88 -15.59 -23.24
CA GLN A 381 20.79 -15.78 -22.09
C GLN A 381 21.00 -14.46 -21.33
N THR A 382 21.17 -13.34 -22.05
CA THR A 382 21.30 -12.02 -21.42
C THR A 382 20.03 -11.63 -20.65
N LEU A 383 18.85 -11.88 -21.21
CA LEU A 383 17.58 -11.59 -20.53
C LEU A 383 17.37 -12.47 -19.29
N SER A 384 17.87 -13.71 -19.30
CA SER A 384 17.73 -14.63 -18.17
C SER A 384 18.58 -14.27 -16.94
N LEU A 385 19.36 -13.18 -17.03
CA LEU A 385 20.12 -12.63 -15.89
C LEU A 385 19.27 -11.69 -15.00
N ILE A 386 17.97 -11.52 -15.30
CA ILE A 386 17.02 -10.89 -14.39
C ILE A 386 16.96 -11.74 -13.12
#